data_db297cf1e25c189698b2e59237342c68
#
_entry.id   db297cf1e25c189698b2e59237342c68
#
_cell.length_a   1.000
_cell.length_b   1.000
_cell.length_c   1.000
_cell.angle_alpha   90.00
_cell.angle_beta   90.00
_cell.angle_gamma   90.00
#
_symmetry.space_group_name_H-M   'P 1'
#
loop_
_entity.id
_entity.type
_entity.pdbx_description
1 polymer ?
#
loop_
_entity_poly.entity_id
_entity_poly.type
_entity_poly.pdbx_seq_one_letter_code
_entity_poly.pdbx_strand_id
1 'polypeptide(L)' 'MTIIPGRYRHYKGMEYQVIGCARHSETEEAFVVYRALYGDYGLWVRPYAMFTECVLVGGESVPRFSLVQEADDYER' A
#
# COMPACT_ATOMS: atom_id res chain seq x y z
N MET A 1 -13.21 -3.77 4.32
CA MET A 1 -11.89 -3.22 4.62
C MET A 1 -11.58 -2.10 3.65
N THR A 2 -11.06 -1.01 4.17
CA THR A 2 -10.81 0.17 3.37
C THR A 2 -9.38 0.66 3.61
N ILE A 3 -8.85 1.39 2.64
CA ILE A 3 -7.55 2.02 2.74
C ILE A 3 -7.63 3.37 2.04
N ILE A 4 -6.92 4.36 2.55
CA ILE A 4 -6.91 5.69 1.92
C ILE A 4 -6.10 5.61 0.64
N PRO A 5 -6.67 5.89 -0.53
CA PRO A 5 -5.89 5.93 -1.77
C PRO A 5 -4.88 7.06 -1.72
N GLY A 6 -3.72 6.84 -2.30
CA GLY A 6 -2.70 7.88 -2.30
C GLY A 6 -1.31 7.30 -2.46
N ARG A 7 -0.31 8.14 -2.21
CA ARG A 7 1.08 7.74 -2.31
C ARG A 7 1.58 7.28 -0.94
N TYR A 8 2.14 6.09 -0.93
CA TYR A 8 2.66 5.45 0.28
C TYR A 8 4.15 5.20 0.11
N ARG A 9 4.88 5.21 1.22
CA ARG A 9 6.30 4.85 1.24
C ARG A 9 6.47 3.56 2.01
N HIS A 10 7.13 2.59 1.39
CA HIS A 10 7.57 1.37 2.06
C HIS A 10 8.69 1.73 3.04
N TYR A 11 8.77 1.00 4.17
CA TYR A 11 9.78 1.32 5.19
C TYR A 11 11.21 1.24 4.66
N LYS A 12 11.43 0.57 3.54
CA LYS A 12 12.74 0.52 2.88
C LYS A 12 12.97 1.69 1.91
N GLY A 13 12.01 2.60 1.78
CA GLY A 13 12.18 3.85 1.04
C GLY A 13 11.47 3.96 -0.29
N MET A 14 11.09 2.85 -0.91
CA MET A 14 10.43 2.88 -2.21
C MET A 14 8.98 3.35 -2.07
N GLU A 15 8.47 4.01 -3.11
CA GLU A 15 7.13 4.59 -3.06
C GLU A 15 6.18 3.90 -4.02
N TYR A 16 4.90 3.95 -3.66
CA TYR A 16 3.83 3.27 -4.37
C TYR A 16 2.58 4.13 -4.37
N GLN A 17 1.78 4.00 -5.41
CA GLN A 17 0.46 4.62 -5.46
C GLN A 17 -0.57 3.55 -5.12
N VAL A 18 -1.27 3.73 -4.00
CA VAL A 18 -2.35 2.85 -3.60
C VAL A 18 -3.62 3.29 -4.32
N ILE A 19 -4.24 2.36 -5.04
CA ILE A 19 -5.45 2.61 -5.80
C ILE A 19 -6.68 2.36 -4.95
N GLY A 20 -6.66 1.29 -4.15
CA GLY A 20 -7.78 0.94 -3.28
C GLY A 20 -7.69 -0.51 -2.86
N CYS A 21 -8.81 -1.02 -2.37
CA CYS A 21 -8.92 -2.42 -2.00
C CYS A 21 -9.76 -3.17 -3.02
N ALA A 22 -9.43 -4.45 -3.22
CA ALA A 22 -10.21 -5.36 -4.04
C ALA A 22 -10.38 -6.66 -3.27
N ARG A 23 -11.30 -7.49 -3.70
CA ARG A 23 -11.50 -8.80 -3.09
C ARG A 23 -11.18 -9.89 -4.10
N HIS A 24 -10.57 -10.96 -3.61
CA HIS A 24 -10.35 -12.15 -4.44
C HIS A 24 -11.73 -12.71 -4.81
N SER A 25 -11.96 -12.99 -6.09
CA SER A 25 -13.29 -13.36 -6.56
C SER A 25 -13.79 -14.68 -5.99
N GLU A 26 -12.90 -15.56 -5.55
CA GLU A 26 -13.29 -16.87 -5.04
C GLU A 26 -13.29 -16.95 -3.53
N THR A 27 -12.27 -16.38 -2.89
CA THR A 27 -12.12 -16.47 -1.44
C THR A 27 -12.68 -15.27 -0.71
N GLU A 28 -12.92 -14.17 -1.42
CA GLU A 28 -13.32 -12.87 -0.89
C GLU A 28 -12.28 -12.25 0.04
N GLU A 29 -11.06 -12.76 0.03
CA GLU A 29 -9.95 -12.15 0.78
C GLU A 29 -9.71 -10.73 0.26
N ALA A 30 -9.50 -9.79 1.19
CA ALA A 30 -9.25 -8.40 0.83
C ALA A 30 -7.78 -8.19 0.46
N PHE A 31 -7.56 -7.47 -0.64
CA PHE A 31 -6.23 -7.11 -1.12
C PHE A 31 -6.13 -5.61 -1.31
N VAL A 32 -4.92 -5.08 -1.11
CA VAL A 32 -4.62 -3.70 -1.50
C VAL A 32 -4.05 -3.76 -2.92
N VAL A 33 -4.58 -2.90 -3.79
CA VAL A 33 -4.12 -2.77 -5.18
C VAL A 33 -3.27 -1.52 -5.26
N TYR A 34 -2.03 -1.69 -5.73
CA TYR A 34 -1.08 -0.56 -5.74
C TYR A 34 -0.11 -0.67 -6.90
N ARG A 35 0.43 0.48 -7.30
CA ARG A 35 1.37 0.58 -8.42
C ARG A 35 2.72 1.03 -7.90
N ALA A 36 3.78 0.35 -8.32
CA ALA A 36 5.13 0.79 -8.02
C ALA A 36 5.41 2.10 -8.73
N LEU A 37 6.01 3.06 -8.02
CA LEU A 37 6.40 4.34 -8.62
C LEU A 37 7.89 4.32 -8.95
N TYR A 38 8.36 3.18 -9.43
CA TYR A 38 9.74 2.98 -9.86
C TYR A 38 9.76 1.77 -10.81
N GLY A 39 10.91 1.57 -11.44
CA GLY A 39 11.09 0.43 -12.34
C GLY A 39 10.13 0.51 -13.52
N ASP A 40 9.39 -0.57 -13.77
CA ASP A 40 8.42 -0.65 -14.88
C ASP A 40 7.02 -0.16 -14.48
N TYR A 41 6.87 0.41 -13.29
CA TYR A 41 5.59 0.92 -12.80
C TYR A 41 4.51 -0.16 -12.78
N GLY A 42 4.90 -1.38 -12.39
CA GLY A 42 3.99 -2.51 -12.36
C GLY A 42 2.88 -2.37 -11.35
N LEU A 43 1.78 -3.04 -11.64
CA LEU A 43 0.60 -3.06 -10.77
C LEU A 43 0.64 -4.34 -9.93
N TRP A 44 0.44 -4.20 -8.62
CA TRP A 44 0.58 -5.29 -7.67
C TRP A 44 -0.60 -5.38 -6.73
N VAL A 45 -0.78 -6.54 -6.12
CA VAL A 45 -1.72 -6.71 -5.02
C VAL A 45 -0.99 -7.36 -3.86
N ARG A 46 -1.43 -7.04 -2.65
CA ARG A 46 -0.93 -7.64 -1.41
C ARG A 46 -2.11 -7.82 -0.48
N PRO A 47 -2.19 -8.95 0.25
CA PRO A 47 -3.28 -9.10 1.23
C PRO A 47 -3.34 -7.90 2.16
N TYR A 48 -4.57 -7.44 2.44
CA TYR A 48 -4.80 -6.24 3.23
C TYR A 48 -4.04 -6.28 4.56
N ALA A 49 -4.14 -7.41 5.27
CA ALA A 49 -3.49 -7.56 6.57
C ALA A 49 -1.96 -7.42 6.47
N MET A 50 -1.37 -7.91 5.38
CA MET A 50 0.07 -7.82 5.18
C MET A 50 0.49 -6.42 4.76
N PHE A 51 -0.35 -5.71 4.01
CA PHE A 51 -0.04 -4.34 3.60
C PHE A 51 -0.06 -3.39 4.79
N THR A 52 -1.00 -3.61 5.71
CA THR A 52 -1.23 -2.70 6.85
C THR A 52 -0.48 -3.09 8.12
N GLU A 53 0.25 -4.21 8.10
CA GLU A 53 0.98 -4.65 9.29
C GLU A 53 2.20 -3.80 9.56
N CYS A 54 2.65 -3.86 10.82
CA CYS A 54 3.91 -3.23 11.21
C CYS A 54 5.04 -4.24 11.12
N VAL A 55 6.25 -3.75 10.96
CA VAL A 55 7.48 -4.54 10.94
C VAL A 55 8.42 -4.01 12.00
N LEU A 56 9.35 -4.86 12.45
CA LEU A 56 10.35 -4.44 13.43
C LEU A 56 11.61 -3.97 12.68
N VAL A 57 12.03 -2.74 12.99
CA VAL A 57 13.25 -2.16 12.42
C VAL A 57 14.07 -1.60 13.57
N GLY A 58 15.22 -2.17 13.82
CA GLY A 58 16.07 -1.75 14.92
C GLY A 58 15.40 -1.84 16.28
N GLY A 59 14.51 -2.82 16.45
CA GLY A 59 13.77 -3.01 17.70
C GLY A 59 12.50 -2.17 17.82
N GLU A 60 12.22 -1.32 16.84
CA GLU A 60 11.02 -0.48 16.83
C GLU A 60 9.99 -1.00 15.85
N SER A 61 8.70 -0.91 16.24
CA SER A 61 7.60 -1.28 15.37
C SER A 61 7.27 -0.09 14.46
N VAL A 62 7.37 -0.29 13.15
CA VAL A 62 7.05 0.75 12.18
C VAL A 62 6.08 0.19 11.16
N PRO A 63 5.20 1.02 10.56
CA PRO A 63 4.31 0.55 9.50
C PRO A 63 5.14 0.06 8.30
N ARG A 64 4.71 -1.06 7.71
CA ARG A 64 5.36 -1.53 6.48
C ARG A 64 5.23 -0.49 5.37
N PHE A 65 4.06 0.16 5.28
CA PHE A 65 3.80 1.26 4.35
C PHE A 65 3.20 2.42 5.12
N SER A 66 3.66 3.63 4.83
CA SER A 66 3.17 4.85 5.47
C SER A 66 2.59 5.78 4.42
N LEU A 67 1.42 6.35 4.71
CA LEU A 67 0.78 7.31 3.82
C LEU A 67 1.63 8.59 3.76
N VAL A 68 1.98 9.01 2.57
CA VAL A 68 2.76 10.22 2.33
C VAL A 68 1.85 11.35 1.87
N GLN A 69 0.91 11.04 0.97
CA GLN A 69 0.03 12.05 0.40
C GLN A 69 -1.25 11.37 -0.09
N GLU A 70 -2.41 11.89 0.31
CA GLU A 70 -3.68 11.35 -0.13
C GLU A 70 -3.92 11.71 -1.59
N ALA A 71 -4.63 10.83 -2.31
CA ALA A 71 -4.90 11.02 -3.72
C ALA A 71 -5.61 12.35 -4.01
N ASP A 72 -6.52 12.76 -3.14
CA ASP A 72 -7.27 14.01 -3.30
C ASP A 72 -6.37 15.24 -3.33
N ASP A 73 -5.18 15.14 -2.73
CA ASP A 73 -4.27 16.27 -2.60
C ASP A 73 -3.45 16.51 -3.87
N TYR A 74 -3.27 15.49 -4.72
CA TYR A 74 -2.39 15.63 -5.87
C TYR A 74 -3.06 15.33 -7.21
N GLU A 75 -4.32 14.97 -7.23
CA GLU A 75 -5.05 14.71 -8.46
C GLU A 75 -5.74 15.95 -9.02
N ARG A 76 -5.54 17.08 -8.41
CA ARG A 76 -6.20 18.32 -8.79
C ARG A 76 -5.43 19.15 -9.80
#